data_69bf23d53139ebc9090f5bccd247a41c
#
_entry.id   69bf23d53139ebc9090f5bccd247a41c
#
_cell.length_a   1.000
_cell.length_b   1.000
_cell.length_c   1.000
_cell.angle_alpha   90.00
_cell.angle_beta   90.00
_cell.angle_gamma   90.00
#
_symmetry.space_group_name_H-M   'P 1'
#
loop_
_entity.id
_entity.type
_entity.pdbx_description
1 polymer ?
#
loop_
_entity_poly.entity_id
_entity_poly.type
_entity_poly.pdbx_seq_one_letter_code
_entity_poly.pdbx_strand_id
1 'polypeptide(L)'
;MKKNYFMFLALLMFIPAICISQTSVAKAPMPTQQNTIIVNKIIDVTNYKTYFVDYCLTKINETAYKEKWDEQKTVQITETVNFKNFRDAVYNMFAFYNEVELETLLKEYQKNTAYQTTNAMTTNKVLLNNLDIYAKDVVEGKYLAQ
;
A
#
# COMPACT_ATOMS: atom_id res chain seq x y z
N MET A 1 57.23 -4.37 41.61
CA MET A 1 56.57 -4.35 40.29
C MET A 1 55.28 -5.19 40.32
N LYS A 2 54.20 -4.73 40.98
CA LYS A 2 52.92 -5.47 41.06
C LYS A 2 51.70 -4.52 41.07
N LYS A 3 51.75 -3.33 40.48
CA LYS A 3 50.64 -2.36 40.52
C LYS A 3 49.95 -2.03 39.18
N ASN A 4 50.44 -2.54 38.07
CA ASN A 4 49.91 -2.10 36.74
C ASN A 4 48.95 -3.08 36.08
N TYR A 5 48.71 -4.28 36.62
CA TYR A 5 47.76 -5.24 36.03
C TYR A 5 46.30 -4.99 36.42
N PHE A 6 46.06 -4.26 37.49
CA PHE A 6 44.69 -4.02 37.97
C PHE A 6 43.97 -2.92 37.17
N MET A 7 44.74 -2.02 36.55
CA MET A 7 44.19 -0.93 35.77
C MET A 7 43.78 -1.37 34.34
N PHE A 8 44.39 -2.46 33.85
CA PHE A 8 44.06 -3.00 32.52
C PHE A 8 42.80 -3.88 32.52
N LEU A 9 42.41 -4.45 33.66
CA LEU A 9 41.24 -5.30 33.78
C LEU A 9 39.94 -4.49 33.89
N ALA A 10 39.99 -3.24 34.34
CA ALA A 10 38.83 -2.35 34.46
C ALA A 10 38.40 -1.73 33.12
N LEU A 11 39.27 -1.71 32.10
CA LEU A 11 38.97 -1.11 30.79
C LEU A 11 38.23 -2.06 29.83
N LEU A 12 38.14 -3.34 30.15
CA LEU A 12 37.50 -4.37 29.34
C LEU A 12 35.99 -4.57 29.66
N MET A 13 35.45 -3.87 30.65
CA MET A 13 34.06 -3.98 31.07
C MET A 13 33.12 -2.95 30.45
N PHE A 14 33.61 -2.04 29.62
CA PHE A 14 32.78 -1.12 28.84
C PHE A 14 32.67 -1.55 27.38
N ILE A 15 32.16 -2.76 27.15
CA ILE A 15 31.57 -3.06 25.85
C ILE A 15 30.16 -2.44 25.92
N PRO A 16 29.88 -1.32 25.19
CA PRO A 16 28.50 -0.86 25.08
C PRO A 16 27.75 -1.99 24.38
N ALA A 17 26.82 -2.61 25.11
CA ALA A 17 25.81 -3.45 24.49
C ALA A 17 25.10 -2.54 23.48
N ILE A 18 25.54 -2.57 22.21
CA ILE A 18 24.78 -2.01 21.09
C ILE A 18 23.52 -2.87 21.06
N CYS A 19 22.50 -2.45 21.79
CA CYS A 19 21.14 -2.91 21.57
C CYS A 19 20.80 -2.51 20.13
N ILE A 20 21.03 -3.42 19.18
CA ILE A 20 20.43 -3.36 17.88
C ILE A 20 18.94 -3.57 18.16
N SER A 21 18.25 -2.46 18.47
CA SER A 21 16.81 -2.39 18.43
C SER A 21 16.45 -2.64 16.96
N GLN A 22 16.22 -3.90 16.61
CA GLN A 22 15.50 -4.23 15.40
C GLN A 22 14.11 -3.64 15.60
N THR A 23 13.91 -2.42 15.14
CA THR A 23 12.58 -1.88 14.93
C THR A 23 11.94 -2.76 13.85
N SER A 24 11.31 -3.85 14.29
CA SER A 24 10.40 -4.58 13.44
C SER A 24 9.35 -3.56 13.01
N VAL A 25 9.42 -3.14 11.75
CA VAL A 25 8.35 -2.32 11.17
C VAL A 25 7.06 -3.10 11.40
N ALA A 26 6.19 -2.55 12.26
CA ALA A 26 4.93 -3.21 12.58
C ALA A 26 4.20 -3.46 11.27
N LYS A 27 3.91 -4.72 10.96
CA LYS A 27 3.17 -5.08 9.76
C LYS A 27 1.82 -4.38 9.82
N ALA A 28 1.45 -3.70 8.73
CA ALA A 28 0.16 -3.04 8.64
C ALA A 28 -0.98 -4.04 8.96
N PRO A 29 -1.99 -3.65 9.73
CA PRO A 29 -3.09 -4.53 10.08
C PRO A 29 -3.83 -4.97 8.81
N MET A 30 -4.23 -6.24 8.77
CA MET A 30 -4.90 -6.86 7.63
C MET A 30 -6.18 -7.58 8.10
N PRO A 31 -7.20 -7.67 7.27
CA PRO A 31 -8.39 -8.45 7.59
C PRO A 31 -8.04 -9.94 7.73
N THR A 32 -8.87 -10.68 8.47
CA THR A 32 -8.75 -12.14 8.53
C THR A 32 -8.93 -12.77 7.15
N GLN A 33 -8.52 -14.02 6.99
CA GLN A 33 -8.70 -14.74 5.71
C GLN A 33 -10.17 -14.78 5.29
N GLN A 34 -11.10 -15.02 6.23
CA GLN A 34 -12.54 -15.01 5.97
C GLN A 34 -13.01 -13.62 5.52
N ASN A 35 -12.63 -12.57 6.24
CA ASN A 35 -12.99 -11.20 5.90
C ASN A 35 -12.43 -10.77 4.54
N THR A 36 -11.25 -11.27 4.15
CA THR A 36 -10.65 -11.01 2.83
C THR A 36 -11.56 -11.47 1.69
N ILE A 37 -12.29 -12.57 1.86
CA ILE A 37 -13.26 -13.05 0.85
C ILE A 37 -14.37 -12.03 0.65
N ILE A 38 -14.90 -11.46 1.75
CA ILE A 38 -15.97 -10.45 1.69
C ILE A 38 -15.43 -9.14 1.10
N VAL A 39 -14.24 -8.72 1.51
CA VAL A 39 -13.59 -7.51 0.96
C VAL A 39 -13.37 -7.63 -0.55
N ASN A 40 -12.98 -8.80 -1.05
CA ASN A 40 -12.87 -9.01 -2.49
C ASN A 40 -14.21 -8.83 -3.22
N LYS A 41 -15.31 -9.34 -2.65
CA LYS A 41 -16.66 -9.10 -3.19
C LYS A 41 -17.01 -7.60 -3.19
N ILE A 42 -16.63 -6.87 -2.13
CA ILE A 42 -16.82 -5.41 -2.06
C ILE A 42 -16.02 -4.71 -3.18
N ILE A 43 -14.76 -5.08 -3.39
CA ILE A 43 -13.92 -4.55 -4.48
C ILE A 43 -14.58 -4.77 -5.84
N ASP A 44 -15.16 -5.95 -6.05
CA ASP A 44 -15.79 -6.31 -7.33
C ASP A 44 -17.12 -5.57 -7.54
N VAL A 45 -18.01 -5.53 -6.55
CA VAL A 45 -19.32 -4.85 -6.69
C VAL A 45 -19.19 -3.33 -6.77
N THR A 46 -18.13 -2.75 -6.22
CA THR A 46 -17.83 -1.32 -6.31
C THR A 46 -17.07 -0.96 -7.60
N ASN A 47 -16.70 -1.95 -8.40
CA ASN A 47 -15.86 -1.79 -9.59
C ASN A 47 -14.54 -1.04 -9.32
N TYR A 48 -14.00 -1.21 -8.11
CA TYR A 48 -12.85 -0.42 -7.67
C TYR A 48 -11.57 -0.68 -8.49
N LYS A 49 -11.41 -1.90 -9.05
CA LYS A 49 -10.26 -2.21 -9.91
C LYS A 49 -10.23 -1.34 -11.17
N THR A 50 -11.40 -1.11 -11.79
CA THR A 50 -11.49 -0.21 -12.96
C THR A 50 -11.14 1.22 -12.56
N TYR A 51 -11.72 1.71 -11.46
CA TYR A 51 -11.37 3.04 -10.94
C TYR A 51 -9.87 3.19 -10.68
N PHE A 52 -9.24 2.20 -10.07
CA PHE A 52 -7.79 2.16 -9.81
C PHE A 52 -6.99 2.28 -11.12
N VAL A 53 -7.33 1.49 -12.14
CA VAL A 53 -6.65 1.53 -13.44
C VAL A 53 -6.82 2.89 -14.09
N ASP A 54 -8.04 3.41 -14.18
CA ASP A 54 -8.35 4.70 -14.80
C ASP A 54 -7.61 5.85 -14.10
N TYR A 55 -7.52 5.81 -12.76
CA TYR A 55 -6.76 6.79 -12.00
C TYR A 55 -5.26 6.77 -12.36
N CYS A 56 -4.65 5.58 -12.39
CA CYS A 56 -3.24 5.43 -12.74
C CYS A 56 -2.97 5.87 -14.19
N LEU A 57 -3.82 5.47 -15.14
CA LEU A 57 -3.68 5.87 -16.55
C LEU A 57 -3.80 7.38 -16.73
N THR A 58 -4.71 8.03 -15.99
CA THR A 58 -4.82 9.49 -16.00
C THR A 58 -3.53 10.15 -15.58
N LYS A 59 -2.92 9.70 -14.46
CA LYS A 59 -1.64 10.23 -13.96
C LYS A 59 -0.47 9.98 -14.92
N ILE A 60 -0.42 8.80 -15.53
CA ILE A 60 0.58 8.48 -16.55
C ILE A 60 0.46 9.42 -17.74
N ASN A 61 -0.74 9.59 -18.30
CA ASN A 61 -0.98 10.44 -19.47
C ASN A 61 -0.67 11.92 -19.19
N GLU A 62 -1.08 12.43 -18.02
CA GLU A 62 -0.74 13.79 -17.57
C GLU A 62 0.77 14.01 -17.52
N THR A 63 1.52 13.04 -16.96
CA THR A 63 2.98 13.13 -16.84
C THR A 63 3.66 12.95 -18.18
N ALA A 64 3.24 11.98 -19.00
CA ALA A 64 3.76 11.74 -20.32
C ALA A 64 3.65 13.00 -21.19
N TYR A 65 2.50 13.67 -21.15
CA TYR A 65 2.29 14.93 -21.85
C TYR A 65 3.21 16.05 -21.35
N LYS A 66 3.28 16.22 -20.02
CA LYS A 66 4.09 17.27 -19.38
C LYS A 66 5.59 17.09 -19.63
N GLU A 67 6.06 15.85 -19.54
CA GLU A 67 7.49 15.52 -19.66
C GLU A 67 7.90 15.11 -21.07
N LYS A 68 6.95 15.14 -22.02
CA LYS A 68 7.16 14.77 -23.42
C LYS A 68 7.76 13.36 -23.59
N TRP A 69 7.19 12.40 -22.90
CA TRP A 69 7.58 11.00 -23.06
C TRP A 69 7.28 10.53 -24.49
N ASP A 70 8.14 9.65 -24.99
CA ASP A 70 7.83 8.90 -26.20
C ASP A 70 6.79 7.80 -25.94
N GLU A 71 6.28 7.21 -27.01
CA GLU A 71 5.28 6.14 -26.94
C GLU A 71 5.83 4.91 -26.21
N GLN A 72 7.09 4.54 -26.44
CA GLN A 72 7.71 3.37 -25.84
C GLN A 72 7.77 3.49 -24.31
N LYS A 73 8.24 4.62 -23.79
CA LYS A 73 8.26 4.88 -22.34
C LYS A 73 6.85 4.86 -21.74
N THR A 74 5.90 5.49 -22.44
CA THR A 74 4.50 5.53 -21.97
C THR A 74 3.91 4.14 -21.87
N VAL A 75 4.13 3.28 -22.85
CA VAL A 75 3.67 1.88 -22.85
C VAL A 75 4.34 1.11 -21.71
N GLN A 76 5.67 1.18 -21.59
CA GLN A 76 6.41 0.49 -20.52
C GLN A 76 5.91 0.85 -19.13
N ILE A 77 5.67 2.12 -18.85
CA ILE A 77 5.14 2.57 -17.55
C ILE A 77 3.70 2.06 -17.36
N THR A 78 2.86 2.13 -18.39
CA THR A 78 1.47 1.66 -18.34
C THR A 78 1.37 0.18 -17.99
N GLU A 79 2.23 -0.65 -18.54
CA GLU A 79 2.27 -2.10 -18.28
C GLU A 79 2.62 -2.45 -16.83
N THR A 80 3.20 -1.52 -16.09
CA THR A 80 3.50 -1.72 -14.65
C THR A 80 2.28 -1.54 -13.73
N VAL A 81 1.18 -0.98 -14.25
CA VAL A 81 -0.05 -0.77 -13.47
C VAL A 81 -0.66 -2.12 -13.11
N ASN A 82 -0.58 -2.48 -11.83
CA ASN A 82 -1.07 -3.76 -11.35
C ASN A 82 -1.76 -3.62 -10.00
N PHE A 83 -3.07 -3.88 -9.97
CA PHE A 83 -3.86 -3.81 -8.75
C PHE A 83 -3.32 -4.72 -7.63
N LYS A 84 -2.66 -5.82 -7.94
CA LYS A 84 -2.05 -6.70 -6.94
C LYS A 84 -1.04 -5.97 -6.05
N ASN A 85 -0.31 -4.99 -6.60
CA ASN A 85 0.67 -4.20 -5.86
C ASN A 85 0.00 -3.16 -4.93
N PHE A 86 -1.25 -2.80 -5.20
CA PHE A 86 -2.04 -1.83 -4.42
C PHE A 86 -3.05 -2.50 -3.48
N ARG A 87 -3.37 -3.76 -3.71
CA ARG A 87 -4.43 -4.52 -3.01
C ARG A 87 -4.34 -4.43 -1.49
N ASP A 88 -3.16 -4.49 -0.94
CA ASP A 88 -2.95 -4.49 0.51
C ASP A 88 -3.33 -3.15 1.16
N ALA A 89 -3.23 -2.03 0.43
CA ALA A 89 -3.74 -0.74 0.88
C ALA A 89 -5.28 -0.76 1.01
N VAL A 90 -5.96 -1.43 0.08
CA VAL A 90 -7.41 -1.63 0.15
C VAL A 90 -7.77 -2.55 1.33
N TYR A 91 -7.08 -3.66 1.50
CA TYR A 91 -7.33 -4.59 2.61
C TYR A 91 -7.11 -3.91 3.97
N ASN A 92 -6.06 -3.11 4.10
CA ASN A 92 -5.79 -2.38 5.32
C ASN A 92 -6.95 -1.47 5.75
N MET A 93 -7.66 -0.88 4.80
CA MET A 93 -8.85 -0.07 5.07
C MET A 93 -9.93 -0.85 5.85
N PHE A 94 -10.01 -2.17 5.63
CA PHE A 94 -11.00 -3.05 6.24
C PHE A 94 -10.46 -3.91 7.39
N ALA A 95 -9.24 -3.66 7.84
CA ALA A 95 -8.53 -4.52 8.81
C ALA A 95 -9.25 -4.69 10.15
N PHE A 96 -10.02 -3.69 10.56
CA PHE A 96 -10.72 -3.65 11.86
C PHE A 96 -12.22 -3.95 11.76
N TYR A 97 -12.73 -4.26 10.57
CA TYR A 97 -14.11 -4.65 10.39
C TYR A 97 -14.30 -6.12 10.76
N ASN A 98 -15.38 -6.42 11.47
CA ASN A 98 -15.80 -7.80 11.68
C ASN A 98 -16.63 -8.32 10.48
N GLU A 99 -16.92 -9.62 10.45
CA GLU A 99 -17.62 -10.26 9.35
C GLU A 99 -19.03 -9.68 9.13
N VAL A 100 -19.78 -9.41 10.21
CA VAL A 100 -21.16 -8.87 10.15
C VAL A 100 -21.16 -7.46 9.55
N GLU A 101 -20.21 -6.62 9.93
CA GLU A 101 -20.03 -5.28 9.38
C GLU A 101 -19.71 -5.31 7.88
N LEU A 102 -18.82 -6.21 7.46
CA LEU A 102 -18.45 -6.38 6.05
C LEU A 102 -19.62 -6.90 5.21
N GLU A 103 -20.37 -7.89 5.72
CA GLU A 103 -21.57 -8.41 5.06
C GLU A 103 -22.65 -7.33 4.92
N THR A 104 -22.82 -6.50 5.94
CA THR A 104 -23.75 -5.37 5.90
C THR A 104 -23.33 -4.36 4.83
N LEU A 105 -22.06 -4.00 4.82
CA LEU A 105 -21.48 -3.08 3.85
C LEU A 105 -21.61 -3.61 2.42
N LEU A 106 -21.31 -4.90 2.20
CA LEU A 106 -21.48 -5.55 0.90
C LEU A 106 -22.94 -5.46 0.42
N LYS A 107 -23.93 -5.73 1.28
CA LYS A 107 -25.36 -5.62 0.95
C LYS A 107 -25.76 -4.19 0.58
N GLU A 108 -25.22 -3.21 1.27
CA GLU A 108 -25.41 -1.78 0.97
C GLU A 108 -24.88 -1.43 -0.43
N TYR A 109 -23.66 -1.83 -0.75
CA TYR A 109 -23.07 -1.58 -2.06
C TYR A 109 -23.79 -2.30 -3.20
N GLN A 110 -24.31 -3.50 -2.96
CA GLN A 110 -25.10 -4.23 -3.94
C GLN A 110 -26.46 -3.58 -4.24
N LYS A 111 -27.07 -2.91 -3.25
CA LYS A 111 -28.38 -2.24 -3.42
C LYS A 111 -28.28 -0.88 -4.09
N ASN A 112 -27.19 -0.19 -3.89
CA ASN A 112 -27.04 1.19 -4.32
C ASN A 112 -26.09 1.30 -5.51
N THR A 113 -26.67 1.35 -6.72
CA THR A 113 -25.91 1.47 -7.97
C THR A 113 -25.07 2.76 -8.07
N ALA A 114 -25.39 3.81 -7.28
CA ALA A 114 -24.56 5.01 -7.20
C ALA A 114 -23.18 4.70 -6.58
N TYR A 115 -23.06 3.67 -5.74
CA TYR A 115 -21.75 3.22 -5.26
C TYR A 115 -20.89 2.57 -6.33
N GLN A 116 -21.47 2.13 -7.44
CA GLN A 116 -20.71 1.62 -8.60
C GLN A 116 -20.08 2.72 -9.43
N THR A 117 -20.62 3.94 -9.40
CA THR A 117 -20.15 5.10 -10.16
C THR A 117 -19.39 6.12 -9.30
N THR A 118 -19.85 6.36 -8.08
CA THR A 118 -19.19 7.19 -7.06
C THR A 118 -18.98 6.36 -5.80
N ASN A 119 -17.99 5.61 -5.83
CA ASN A 119 -17.68 4.55 -4.91
C ASN A 119 -17.29 5.15 -3.54
N ALA A 120 -17.89 4.68 -2.44
CA ALA A 120 -17.49 5.11 -1.10
C ALA A 120 -15.99 4.86 -0.82
N MET A 121 -15.37 3.90 -1.50
CA MET A 121 -13.92 3.71 -1.46
C MET A 121 -13.19 4.86 -2.17
N THR A 122 -13.76 5.47 -3.20
CA THR A 122 -13.16 6.62 -3.91
C THR A 122 -13.27 7.93 -3.12
N THR A 123 -14.06 7.99 -2.07
CA THR A 123 -14.17 9.15 -1.17
C THR A 123 -13.35 8.99 0.11
N ASN A 124 -12.78 7.81 0.37
CA ASN A 124 -11.93 7.59 1.54
C ASN A 124 -10.58 8.27 1.35
N LYS A 125 -10.34 9.32 2.14
CA LYS A 125 -9.13 10.15 2.03
C LYS A 125 -7.82 9.38 2.20
N VAL A 126 -7.78 8.37 3.08
CA VAL A 126 -6.56 7.57 3.30
C VAL A 126 -6.29 6.71 2.08
N LEU A 127 -7.32 6.06 1.53
CA LEU A 127 -7.18 5.22 0.35
C LEU A 127 -6.82 6.04 -0.89
N LEU A 128 -7.41 7.23 -1.05
CA LEU A 128 -7.06 8.16 -2.13
C LEU A 128 -5.59 8.63 -2.03
N ASN A 129 -5.13 8.96 -0.83
CA ASN A 129 -3.74 9.36 -0.63
C ASN A 129 -2.78 8.21 -0.95
N ASN A 130 -3.09 6.99 -0.54
CA ASN A 130 -2.30 5.80 -0.87
C ASN A 130 -2.30 5.54 -2.38
N LEU A 131 -3.42 5.76 -3.06
CA LEU A 131 -3.53 5.63 -4.51
C LEU A 131 -2.69 6.68 -5.24
N ASP A 132 -2.68 7.91 -4.75
CA ASP A 132 -1.86 8.98 -5.34
C ASP A 132 -0.36 8.69 -5.18
N ILE A 133 0.06 8.20 -4.01
CA ILE A 133 1.44 7.75 -3.77
C ILE A 133 1.79 6.58 -4.71
N TYR A 134 0.93 5.58 -4.83
CA TYR A 134 1.15 4.46 -5.74
C TYR A 134 1.30 4.92 -7.19
N ALA A 135 0.37 5.76 -7.67
CA ALA A 135 0.39 6.27 -9.04
C ALA A 135 1.66 7.09 -9.31
N LYS A 136 2.14 7.87 -8.32
CA LYS A 136 3.43 8.57 -8.39
C LYS A 136 4.59 7.59 -8.51
N ASP A 137 4.61 6.52 -7.71
CA ASP A 137 5.64 5.49 -7.76
C ASP A 137 5.66 4.75 -9.12
N VAL A 138 4.49 4.52 -9.72
CA VAL A 138 4.35 3.99 -11.09
C VAL A 138 4.99 4.95 -12.09
N VAL A 139 4.62 6.22 -12.07
CA VAL A 139 5.13 7.26 -12.96
C VAL A 139 6.66 7.43 -12.83
N GLU A 140 7.19 7.31 -11.60
CA GLU A 140 8.63 7.34 -11.33
C GLU A 140 9.36 6.05 -11.76
N GLY A 141 8.64 5.05 -12.29
CA GLY A 141 9.22 3.80 -12.80
C GLY A 141 9.65 2.81 -11.72
N LYS A 142 9.19 2.95 -10.47
CA LYS A 142 9.59 2.06 -9.37
C LYS A 142 9.15 0.61 -9.56
N TYR A 143 8.19 0.37 -10.44
CA TYR A 143 7.68 -0.97 -10.76
C TYR A 143 8.19 -1.52 -12.10
N LEU A 144 9.08 -0.81 -12.79
CA LEU A 144 9.78 -1.36 -13.94
C LEU A 144 10.67 -2.53 -13.48
N ALA A 145 10.62 -3.64 -14.19
CA ALA A 145 11.55 -4.74 -13.96
C ALA A 145 12.98 -4.24 -14.19
N GLN A 146 13.84 -4.41 -13.19
CA GLN A 146 15.27 -4.15 -13.30
C GLN A 146 15.96 -5.29 -14.07
#